data_8cbd57683165c91ecff361422a536576
#
_entry.id   8cbd57683165c91ecff361422a536576
#
_cell.length_a   1.000
_cell.length_b   1.000
_cell.length_c   1.000
_cell.angle_alpha   90.00
_cell.angle_beta   90.00
_cell.angle_gamma   90.00
#
_symmetry.space_group_name_H-M   'P 1'
#
loop_
_entity.id
_entity.type
_entity.pdbx_description
1 polymer ?
#
loop_
_entity_poly.entity_id
_entity_poly.type
_entity_poly.pdbx_seq_one_letter_code
_entity_poly.pdbx_strand_id
1 'polypeptide(L)'
;MSDPILEALWKKVLDNWDDDAVHGAFMSHCQDTRQLPEAAARYKGMTGDHERGSSAEKRLGGVAILAMASLQHEPRSDPSKAPRLIAAVISVLFVVATAYLLHRLTNS
;
A
#
# COMPACT_ATOMS: atom_id res chain seq x y z
N MET A 1 -7.62 -11.73 18.27
CA MET A 1 -8.93 -12.21 17.83
C MET A 1 -8.97 -12.32 16.32
N SER A 2 -9.40 -13.45 15.81
CA SER A 2 -9.55 -13.61 14.38
C SER A 2 -10.84 -12.91 13.91
N ASP A 3 -10.72 -12.19 12.80
CA ASP A 3 -11.83 -11.52 12.15
C ASP A 3 -12.59 -12.58 11.32
N PRO A 4 -13.86 -12.87 11.62
CA PRO A 4 -14.60 -13.88 10.86
C PRO A 4 -14.78 -13.51 9.38
N ILE A 5 -14.86 -12.23 9.06
CA ILE A 5 -14.95 -11.77 7.66
C ILE A 5 -13.64 -12.05 6.95
N LEU A 6 -12.52 -11.74 7.60
CA LEU A 6 -11.20 -12.00 7.03
C LEU A 6 -11.01 -13.51 6.76
N GLU A 7 -11.42 -14.35 7.71
CA GLU A 7 -11.32 -15.80 7.54
C GLU A 7 -12.19 -16.30 6.38
N ALA A 8 -13.40 -15.77 6.26
CA ALA A 8 -14.30 -16.14 5.16
C ALA A 8 -13.73 -15.72 3.80
N LEU A 9 -13.18 -14.51 3.73
CA LEU A 9 -12.56 -14.02 2.50
C LEU A 9 -11.32 -14.81 2.13
N TRP A 10 -10.50 -15.17 3.12
CA TRP A 10 -9.33 -16.00 2.89
C TRP A 10 -9.69 -17.37 2.37
N LYS A 11 -10.76 -17.97 2.91
CA LYS A 11 -11.25 -19.24 2.41
C LYS A 11 -11.67 -19.14 0.95
N LYS A 12 -12.34 -18.05 0.57
CA LYS A 12 -12.70 -17.81 -0.82
C LYS A 12 -11.46 -17.68 -1.70
N VAL A 13 -10.42 -17.02 -1.21
CA VAL A 13 -9.15 -16.93 -1.92
C VAL A 13 -8.57 -18.32 -2.17
N LEU A 14 -8.53 -19.17 -1.16
CA LEU A 14 -8.00 -20.51 -1.28
C LEU A 14 -8.82 -21.36 -2.26
N ASP A 15 -10.14 -21.20 -2.26
CA ASP A 15 -11.02 -21.96 -3.13
C ASP A 15 -11.00 -21.48 -4.58
N ASN A 16 -10.64 -20.19 -4.81
CA ASN A 16 -10.67 -19.56 -6.12
C ASN A 16 -9.36 -18.80 -6.34
N TRP A 17 -8.24 -19.46 -6.16
CA TRP A 17 -6.91 -18.83 -6.16
C TRP A 17 -6.60 -18.02 -7.41
N ASP A 18 -7.08 -18.45 -8.57
CA ASP A 18 -6.82 -17.80 -9.84
C ASP A 18 -7.75 -16.63 -10.14
N ASP A 19 -8.72 -16.35 -9.28
CA ASP A 19 -9.66 -15.26 -9.45
C ASP A 19 -9.12 -13.99 -8.77
N ASP A 20 -8.74 -13.00 -9.58
CA ASP A 20 -8.21 -11.74 -9.05
C ASP A 20 -9.21 -10.97 -8.20
N ALA A 21 -10.52 -11.15 -8.46
CA ALA A 21 -11.55 -10.45 -7.71
C ALA A 21 -11.57 -10.88 -6.25
N VAL A 22 -11.39 -12.19 -5.96
CA VAL A 22 -11.38 -12.65 -4.58
C VAL A 22 -10.13 -12.18 -3.83
N HIS A 23 -8.98 -12.12 -4.51
CA HIS A 23 -7.77 -11.55 -3.92
C HIS A 23 -7.96 -10.06 -3.61
N GLY A 24 -8.55 -9.34 -4.56
CA GLY A 24 -8.82 -7.91 -4.38
C GLY A 24 -9.75 -7.64 -3.21
N ALA A 25 -10.81 -8.43 -3.06
CA ALA A 25 -11.75 -8.30 -1.95
C ALA A 25 -11.07 -8.56 -0.60
N PHE A 26 -10.23 -9.60 -0.53
CA PHE A 26 -9.47 -9.92 0.67
C PHE A 26 -8.50 -8.79 1.05
N MET A 27 -7.73 -8.31 0.08
CA MET A 27 -6.78 -7.23 0.33
C MET A 27 -7.46 -5.93 0.72
N SER A 28 -8.56 -5.59 0.06
CA SER A 28 -9.33 -4.39 0.38
C SER A 28 -9.86 -4.44 1.81
N HIS A 29 -10.39 -5.58 2.22
CA HIS A 29 -10.85 -5.76 3.60
C HIS A 29 -9.71 -5.59 4.60
N CYS A 30 -8.54 -6.19 4.30
CA CYS A 30 -7.37 -6.07 5.17
C CYS A 30 -6.86 -4.63 5.24
N GLN A 31 -6.91 -3.91 4.13
CA GLN A 31 -6.52 -2.50 4.10
C GLN A 31 -7.49 -1.65 4.94
N ASP A 32 -8.79 -1.85 4.75
CA ASP A 32 -9.82 -1.07 5.44
C ASP A 32 -9.83 -1.31 6.95
N THR A 33 -9.51 -2.54 7.37
CA THR A 33 -9.49 -2.92 8.78
C THR A 33 -8.10 -2.88 9.40
N ARG A 34 -7.11 -2.37 8.65
CA ARG A 34 -5.72 -2.24 9.09
C ARG A 34 -5.09 -3.58 9.45
N GLN A 35 -5.39 -4.60 8.66
CA GLN A 35 -4.89 -5.96 8.84
C GLN A 35 -3.95 -6.40 7.70
N LEU A 36 -3.28 -5.43 7.05
CA LEU A 36 -2.32 -5.77 5.99
C LEU A 36 -1.19 -6.68 6.46
N PRO A 37 -0.66 -6.56 7.70
CA PRO A 37 0.32 -7.52 8.19
C PRO A 37 -0.21 -8.96 8.24
N GLU A 38 -1.50 -9.14 8.54
CA GLU A 38 -2.14 -10.46 8.51
C GLU A 38 -2.20 -10.99 7.08
N ALA A 39 -2.56 -10.14 6.11
CA ALA A 39 -2.56 -10.52 4.70
C ALA A 39 -1.16 -10.93 4.26
N ALA A 40 -0.14 -10.18 4.64
CA ALA A 40 1.24 -10.50 4.31
C ALA A 40 1.65 -11.85 4.88
N ALA A 41 1.29 -12.13 6.12
CA ALA A 41 1.62 -13.40 6.77
C ALA A 41 0.97 -14.58 6.03
N ARG A 42 -0.28 -14.43 5.61
CA ARG A 42 -1.01 -15.48 4.91
C ARG A 42 -0.41 -15.76 3.53
N TYR A 43 -0.12 -14.71 2.75
CA TYR A 43 0.53 -14.90 1.45
C TYR A 43 1.95 -15.44 1.59
N LYS A 44 2.67 -15.00 2.61
CA LYS A 44 4.01 -15.53 2.88
C LYS A 44 3.96 -17.03 3.18
N GLY A 45 2.95 -17.48 3.91
CA GLY A 45 2.75 -18.90 4.19
C GLY A 45 2.51 -19.74 2.92
N MET A 46 2.02 -19.12 1.85
CA MET A 46 1.76 -19.80 0.58
C MET A 46 2.94 -19.79 -0.38
N THR A 47 4.00 -19.06 -0.10
CA THR A 47 5.15 -18.93 -1.03
C THR A 47 5.91 -20.24 -1.22
N GLY A 48 5.78 -21.18 -0.29
CA GLY A 48 6.39 -22.50 -0.40
C GLY A 48 5.55 -23.52 -1.18
N ASP A 49 4.35 -23.14 -1.62
CA ASP A 49 3.47 -24.05 -2.34
C ASP A 49 3.96 -24.24 -3.78
N HIS A 50 3.95 -25.49 -4.28
CA HIS A 50 4.42 -25.82 -5.62
C HIS A 50 3.64 -25.13 -6.73
N GLU A 51 2.33 -25.06 -6.56
CA GLU A 51 1.44 -24.52 -7.61
C GLU A 51 1.20 -23.02 -7.43
N ARG A 52 1.18 -22.56 -6.17
CA ARG A 52 0.75 -21.19 -5.83
C ARG A 52 1.88 -20.29 -5.35
N GLY A 53 3.08 -20.84 -5.17
CA GLY A 53 4.19 -20.10 -4.57
C GLY A 53 4.57 -18.83 -5.31
N SER A 54 4.76 -18.90 -6.63
CA SER A 54 5.14 -17.72 -7.41
C SER A 54 4.04 -16.68 -7.45
N SER A 55 2.78 -17.10 -7.54
CA SER A 55 1.63 -16.21 -7.47
C SER A 55 1.52 -15.56 -6.09
N ALA A 56 1.78 -16.33 -5.02
CA ALA A 56 1.76 -15.80 -3.66
C ALA A 56 2.84 -14.75 -3.46
N GLU A 57 4.03 -14.92 -4.04
CA GLU A 57 5.09 -13.92 -3.99
C GLU A 57 4.66 -12.61 -4.64
N LYS A 58 3.99 -12.68 -5.80
CA LYS A 58 3.47 -11.49 -6.47
C LYS A 58 2.43 -10.79 -5.61
N ARG A 59 1.53 -11.55 -5.00
CA ARG A 59 0.50 -11.00 -4.12
C ARG A 59 1.11 -10.36 -2.88
N LEU A 60 2.14 -11.00 -2.33
CA LEU A 60 2.87 -10.45 -1.19
C LEU A 60 3.50 -9.10 -1.52
N GLY A 61 4.08 -8.98 -2.73
CA GLY A 61 4.60 -7.70 -3.21
C GLY A 61 3.51 -6.63 -3.27
N GLY A 62 2.31 -6.99 -3.75
CA GLY A 62 1.16 -6.09 -3.77
C GLY A 62 0.74 -5.64 -2.38
N VAL A 63 0.73 -6.56 -1.41
CA VAL A 63 0.42 -6.23 -0.01
C VAL A 63 1.44 -5.24 0.54
N ALA A 64 2.72 -5.44 0.25
CA ALA A 64 3.77 -4.53 0.70
C ALA A 64 3.57 -3.12 0.14
N ILE A 65 3.21 -3.00 -1.13
CA ILE A 65 2.93 -1.70 -1.76
C ILE A 65 1.73 -1.04 -1.08
N LEU A 66 0.66 -1.79 -0.83
CA LEU A 66 -0.52 -1.25 -0.15
C LEU A 66 -0.20 -0.81 1.27
N ALA A 67 0.63 -1.56 1.98
CA ALA A 67 1.05 -1.21 3.33
C ALA A 67 1.83 0.10 3.35
N MET A 68 2.74 0.29 2.40
CA MET A 68 3.50 1.53 2.26
C MET A 68 2.58 2.71 1.95
N ALA A 69 1.64 2.52 1.02
CA ALA A 69 0.68 3.56 0.68
C ALA A 69 -0.21 3.92 1.86
N SER A 70 -0.65 2.93 2.64
CA SER A 70 -1.46 3.15 3.83
C SER A 70 -0.73 3.97 4.89
N LEU A 71 0.57 3.72 5.07
CA LEU A 71 1.38 4.49 6.00
C LEU A 71 1.49 5.95 5.58
N GLN A 72 1.56 6.22 4.28
CA GLN A 72 1.63 7.59 3.76
C GLN A 72 0.32 8.33 3.90
N HIS A 73 -0.80 7.64 3.80
CA HIS A 73 -2.14 8.24 3.83
C HIS A 73 -2.80 8.21 5.20
N GLU A 74 -2.23 7.45 6.12
CA GLU A 74 -2.82 7.32 7.45
C GLU A 74 -2.68 8.63 8.23
N PRO A 75 -3.76 9.14 8.86
CA PRO A 75 -3.66 10.34 9.68
C PRO A 75 -2.76 10.06 10.88
N ARG A 76 -1.73 10.85 11.02
CA ARG A 76 -0.77 10.70 12.09
C ARG A 76 -1.35 11.18 13.40
N SER A 77 -0.89 10.57 14.48
CA SER A 77 -1.29 10.97 15.83
C SER A 77 -0.80 12.38 16.19
N ASP A 78 0.23 12.87 15.50
CA ASP A 78 0.75 14.22 15.70
C ASP A 78 0.53 15.06 14.44
N PRO A 79 -0.61 15.79 14.35
CA PRO A 79 -0.92 16.58 13.18
C PRO A 79 -0.01 17.81 13.00
N SER A 80 0.78 18.17 14.01
CA SER A 80 1.66 19.33 13.91
C SER A 80 2.90 19.08 13.10
N LYS A 81 3.36 17.84 12.99
CA LYS A 81 4.57 17.48 12.25
C LYS A 81 4.32 17.21 10.78
N ALA A 82 3.24 16.49 10.46
CA ALA A 82 2.94 16.13 9.07
C ALA A 82 2.69 17.34 8.17
N PRO A 83 1.89 18.34 8.57
CA PRO A 83 1.70 19.54 7.75
C PRO A 83 2.98 20.34 7.55
N ARG A 84 3.87 20.39 8.54
CA ARG A 84 5.14 21.10 8.41
C ARG A 84 6.05 20.47 7.36
N LEU A 85 6.16 19.14 7.37
CA LEU A 85 6.97 18.43 6.38
C LEU A 85 6.42 18.59 4.98
N ILE A 86 5.11 18.49 4.81
CA ILE A 86 4.47 18.67 3.51
C ILE A 86 4.65 20.10 3.03
N ALA A 87 4.44 21.09 3.90
CA ALA A 87 4.61 22.48 3.56
C ALA A 87 6.06 22.80 3.17
N ALA A 88 7.04 22.21 3.88
CA ALA A 88 8.45 22.41 3.56
C ALA A 88 8.79 21.84 2.19
N VAL A 89 8.30 20.64 1.85
CA VAL A 89 8.54 20.02 0.55
C VAL A 89 7.91 20.86 -0.57
N ILE A 90 6.67 21.30 -0.39
CA ILE A 90 5.97 22.12 -1.38
C ILE A 90 6.71 23.45 -1.58
N SER A 91 7.17 24.07 -0.49
CA SER A 91 7.92 25.34 -0.56
C SER A 91 9.21 25.18 -1.35
N VAL A 92 9.96 24.10 -1.09
CA VAL A 92 11.22 23.83 -1.82
C VAL A 92 10.93 23.62 -3.31
N LEU A 93 9.93 22.84 -3.65
CA LEU A 93 9.55 22.61 -5.05
C LEU A 93 9.14 23.89 -5.74
N PHE A 94 8.39 24.74 -5.05
CA PHE A 94 7.94 26.02 -5.60
C PHE A 94 9.13 26.94 -5.87
N VAL A 95 10.08 27.03 -4.94
CA VAL A 95 11.28 27.87 -5.10
C VAL A 95 12.11 27.37 -6.28
N VAL A 96 12.31 26.06 -6.40
CA VAL A 96 13.08 25.48 -7.51
C VAL A 96 12.40 25.76 -8.84
N ALA A 97 11.09 25.60 -8.92
CA ALA A 97 10.33 25.87 -10.14
C ALA A 97 10.41 27.34 -10.53
N THR A 98 10.28 28.24 -9.56
CA THR A 98 10.37 29.68 -9.80
C THR A 98 11.78 30.07 -10.31
N ALA A 99 12.80 29.53 -9.66
CA ALA A 99 14.18 29.79 -10.08
C ALA A 99 14.45 29.29 -11.49
N TYR A 100 13.96 28.12 -11.82
CA TYR A 100 14.07 27.55 -13.17
C TYR A 100 13.40 28.43 -14.22
N LEU A 101 12.18 28.88 -13.95
CA LEU A 101 11.45 29.76 -14.87
C LEU A 101 12.15 31.08 -15.07
N LEU A 102 12.63 31.69 -13.99
CA LEU A 102 13.39 32.96 -14.09
C LEU A 102 14.66 32.79 -14.89
N HIS A 103 15.39 31.70 -14.64
CA HIS A 103 16.62 31.42 -15.38
C HIS A 103 16.32 31.27 -16.88
N ARG A 104 15.23 30.58 -17.20
CA ARG A 104 14.84 30.36 -18.58
C ARG A 104 14.42 31.66 -19.29
N LEU A 105 13.73 32.53 -18.56
CA LEU A 105 13.31 33.84 -19.12
C LEU A 105 14.51 34.77 -19.35
N THR A 106 15.52 34.74 -18.46
CA THR A 106 16.69 35.58 -18.62
C THR A 106 17.65 35.09 -19.69
N ASN A 107 17.62 33.83 -20.00
CA ASN A 107 18.51 33.19 -20.99
C ASN A 107 17.88 33.00 -22.36
N SER A 108 16.63 33.37 -22.55
CA SER A 108 15.95 33.18 -23.84
C SER A 108 16.15 34.39 -24.78
#